data_f82295626ac776a4728fc6eed169fb83
#
_entry.id   f82295626ac776a4728fc6eed169fb83
#
_cell.length_a   1.000
_cell.length_b   1.000
_cell.length_c   1.000
_cell.angle_alpha   90.00
_cell.angle_beta   90.00
_cell.angle_gamma   90.00
#
_symmetry.space_group_name_H-M   'P 1'
#
loop_
_entity.id
_entity.type
_entity.pdbx_description
1 polymer ?
#
loop_
_entity_poly.entity_id
_entity_poly.type
_entity_poly.pdbx_seq_one_letter_code
_entity_poly.pdbx_strand_id
1 'polypeptide(L)'
;PAVLAKRIIPCLDIKDGQTVKGTNFVNLRQAGDPVELARAYSEQGADELVFLDITASFEGRKTFTELVKRIAANISIPFTVGGGIHELGDVDRLLNAGADKISINSSAIRRPGLIDEIAKNFGSQVCVLAVDAKQTEKGWRCYLNGGRVETDKELFAWTKEAQERGAGEILFTSMNHDGVKTGYANEALSSLADGLSIPIIASGGAGAKEHFRDVFLQGKADAALAASVFHFGEIKIPELKSYLCAQGIAMRR
;
A
#
# COMPACT_ATOMS: atom_id res chain seq x y z
N PRO A 1 21.78 7.37 -16.64
CA PRO A 1 21.07 6.58 -15.65
C PRO A 1 19.63 6.33 -16.10
N ALA A 2 19.18 5.08 -16.01
CA ALA A 2 17.81 4.74 -16.36
C ALA A 2 16.86 5.41 -15.34
N VAL A 3 15.87 6.17 -15.84
CA VAL A 3 14.85 6.77 -15.00
C VAL A 3 13.85 5.66 -14.63
N LEU A 4 13.71 5.38 -13.33
CA LEU A 4 12.74 4.41 -12.87
C LEU A 4 11.32 4.93 -13.07
N ALA A 5 10.48 4.11 -13.71
CA ALA A 5 9.07 4.45 -13.87
C ALA A 5 8.36 4.51 -12.52
N LYS A 6 7.45 5.46 -12.37
CA LYS A 6 6.60 5.57 -11.19
C LYS A 6 5.51 4.49 -11.26
N ARG A 7 5.02 4.05 -10.09
CA ARG A 7 4.07 2.94 -9.99
C ARG A 7 2.69 3.43 -9.55
N ILE A 8 1.67 2.90 -10.18
CA ILE A 8 0.26 3.13 -9.81
C ILE A 8 -0.26 1.84 -9.19
N ILE A 9 -0.72 1.93 -7.95
CA ILE A 9 -1.05 0.76 -7.12
C ILE A 9 -2.48 0.86 -6.57
N PRO A 10 -3.45 0.17 -7.15
CA PRO A 10 -4.78 0.01 -6.52
C PRO A 10 -4.69 -0.80 -5.23
N CYS A 11 -5.46 -0.42 -4.23
CA CYS A 11 -5.53 -1.10 -2.94
C CYS A 11 -6.94 -1.64 -2.68
N LEU A 12 -7.03 -2.89 -2.25
CA LEU A 12 -8.30 -3.55 -1.93
C LEU A 12 -8.29 -4.01 -0.46
N ASP A 13 -9.28 -3.57 0.31
CA ASP A 13 -9.53 -4.08 1.66
C ASP A 13 -10.38 -5.35 1.56
N ILE A 14 -9.94 -6.42 2.21
CA ILE A 14 -10.59 -7.72 2.14
C ILE A 14 -11.11 -8.11 3.53
N LYS A 15 -12.37 -8.55 3.58
CA LYS A 15 -12.98 -9.13 4.77
C LYS A 15 -13.72 -10.39 4.38
N ASP A 16 -13.39 -11.51 5.06
CA ASP A 16 -14.01 -12.82 4.80
C ASP A 16 -13.97 -13.21 3.32
N GLY A 17 -12.85 -12.91 2.65
CA GLY A 17 -12.63 -13.27 1.25
C GLY A 17 -13.31 -12.36 0.22
N GLN A 18 -13.94 -11.27 0.66
CA GLN A 18 -14.65 -10.33 -0.22
C GLN A 18 -14.10 -8.91 -0.10
N THR A 19 -14.15 -8.16 -1.17
CA THR A 19 -13.81 -6.74 -1.16
C THR A 19 -14.89 -5.96 -0.41
N VAL A 20 -14.49 -5.16 0.61
CA VAL A 20 -15.46 -4.52 1.51
C VAL A 20 -15.74 -3.05 1.22
N LYS A 21 -14.93 -2.34 0.45
CA LYS A 21 -15.22 -0.98 0.02
C LYS A 21 -16.10 -1.02 -1.22
N GLY A 22 -17.26 -1.64 -1.12
CA GLY A 22 -18.09 -1.84 -2.28
C GLY A 22 -19.54 -1.41 -2.12
N THR A 23 -19.94 -0.90 -0.96
CA THR A 23 -21.36 -0.61 -0.70
C THR A 23 -21.95 0.45 -1.61
N ASN A 24 -21.12 1.33 -2.17
CA ASN A 24 -21.54 2.36 -3.10
C ASN A 24 -21.05 2.10 -4.55
N PHE A 25 -20.45 0.95 -4.81
CA PHE A 25 -19.89 0.60 -6.11
C PHE A 25 -20.92 -0.15 -6.95
N VAL A 26 -21.55 0.52 -7.87
CA VAL A 26 -22.50 -0.15 -8.77
C VAL A 26 -21.79 -1.24 -9.59
N ASN A 27 -20.60 -0.95 -10.10
CA ASN A 27 -19.84 -1.90 -10.94
C ASN A 27 -19.12 -2.98 -10.12
N LEU A 28 -18.63 -2.66 -8.92
CA LEU A 28 -17.91 -3.61 -8.05
C LEU A 28 -18.84 -4.59 -7.34
N ARG A 29 -20.11 -4.23 -7.12
CA ARG A 29 -21.11 -5.16 -6.62
C ARG A 29 -21.29 -6.36 -7.53
N GLN A 30 -21.12 -6.17 -8.84
CA GLN A 30 -21.25 -7.24 -9.81
C GLN A 30 -20.00 -8.11 -9.84
N ALA A 31 -18.85 -7.52 -9.55
CA ALA A 31 -17.60 -8.24 -9.50
C ALA A 31 -17.36 -8.91 -8.15
N GLY A 32 -17.82 -8.33 -7.02
CA GLY A 32 -17.75 -8.89 -5.64
C GLY A 32 -16.53 -9.74 -5.26
N ASP A 33 -15.81 -10.22 -6.26
CA ASP A 33 -14.70 -11.13 -6.16
C ASP A 33 -13.38 -10.37 -6.34
N PRO A 34 -12.51 -10.38 -5.30
CA PRO A 34 -11.20 -9.74 -5.40
C PRO A 34 -10.34 -10.24 -6.57
N VAL A 35 -10.48 -11.51 -6.97
CA VAL A 35 -9.74 -12.06 -8.12
C VAL A 35 -10.14 -11.36 -9.42
N GLU A 36 -11.44 -11.14 -9.63
CA GLU A 36 -11.95 -10.46 -10.83
C GLU A 36 -11.49 -9.00 -10.85
N LEU A 37 -11.50 -8.31 -9.69
CA LEU A 37 -11.00 -6.96 -9.57
C LEU A 37 -9.50 -6.89 -9.84
N ALA A 38 -8.74 -7.83 -9.28
CA ALA A 38 -7.30 -7.93 -9.50
C ALA A 38 -6.99 -8.09 -10.99
N ARG A 39 -7.73 -8.97 -11.66
CA ARG A 39 -7.59 -9.21 -13.09
C ARG A 39 -7.90 -7.94 -13.90
N ALA A 40 -8.99 -7.26 -13.56
CA ALA A 40 -9.40 -6.04 -14.24
C ALA A 40 -8.34 -4.92 -14.10
N TYR A 41 -7.81 -4.71 -12.89
CA TYR A 41 -6.75 -3.73 -12.68
C TYR A 41 -5.45 -4.10 -13.40
N SER A 42 -5.09 -5.37 -13.41
CA SER A 42 -3.93 -5.87 -14.15
C SER A 42 -4.06 -5.56 -15.65
N GLU A 43 -5.22 -5.84 -16.23
CA GLU A 43 -5.53 -5.57 -17.63
C GLU A 43 -5.52 -4.07 -17.95
N GLN A 44 -5.95 -3.24 -17.01
CA GLN A 44 -5.93 -1.78 -17.16
C GLN A 44 -4.54 -1.16 -17.05
N GLY A 45 -3.54 -1.94 -16.67
CA GLY A 45 -2.17 -1.48 -16.59
C GLY A 45 -1.71 -1.01 -15.21
N ALA A 46 -2.36 -1.44 -14.14
CA ALA A 46 -1.84 -1.25 -12.78
C ALA A 46 -0.44 -1.89 -12.69
N ASP A 47 0.47 -1.23 -11.99
CA ASP A 47 1.85 -1.72 -11.87
C ASP A 47 1.99 -2.78 -10.79
N GLU A 48 1.24 -2.64 -9.71
CA GLU A 48 1.19 -3.57 -8.57
C GLU A 48 -0.19 -3.46 -7.93
N LEU A 49 -0.50 -4.40 -7.06
CA LEU A 49 -1.71 -4.35 -6.23
C LEU A 49 -1.35 -4.52 -4.76
N VAL A 50 -2.17 -3.96 -3.88
CA VAL A 50 -2.08 -4.19 -2.43
C VAL A 50 -3.42 -4.72 -1.95
N PHE A 51 -3.38 -5.82 -1.20
CA PHE A 51 -4.56 -6.40 -0.55
C PHE A 51 -4.34 -6.34 0.96
N LEU A 52 -5.30 -5.76 1.67
CA LEU A 52 -5.25 -5.66 3.13
C LEU A 52 -6.36 -6.53 3.72
N ASP A 53 -5.96 -7.56 4.47
CA ASP A 53 -6.90 -8.40 5.20
C ASP A 53 -7.31 -7.69 6.48
N ILE A 54 -8.57 -7.27 6.56
CA ILE A 54 -9.14 -6.64 7.75
C ILE A 54 -9.93 -7.61 8.61
N THR A 55 -9.81 -8.92 8.33
CA THR A 55 -10.49 -9.99 9.06
C THR A 55 -9.71 -10.32 10.33
N ALA A 56 -10.40 -10.32 11.48
CA ALA A 56 -9.79 -10.58 12.78
C ALA A 56 -9.79 -12.06 13.18
N SER A 57 -10.59 -12.93 12.53
CA SER A 57 -10.76 -14.32 12.93
C SER A 57 -9.73 -15.27 12.31
N PHE A 58 -9.50 -16.41 12.99
CA PHE A 58 -8.62 -17.47 12.49
C PHE A 58 -9.13 -18.05 11.15
N GLU A 59 -10.42 -18.29 11.04
CA GLU A 59 -11.04 -18.79 9.81
C GLU A 59 -10.93 -17.80 8.66
N GLY A 60 -11.08 -16.51 8.96
CA GLY A 60 -10.89 -15.45 7.97
C GLY A 60 -9.48 -15.41 7.43
N ARG A 61 -8.46 -15.63 8.26
CA ARG A 61 -7.06 -15.71 7.82
C ARG A 61 -6.81 -16.89 6.89
N LYS A 62 -7.43 -18.04 7.16
CA LYS A 62 -7.36 -19.21 6.28
C LYS A 62 -8.02 -18.90 4.93
N THR A 63 -9.18 -18.29 4.97
CA THR A 63 -9.92 -17.86 3.77
C THR A 63 -9.07 -16.88 2.95
N PHE A 64 -8.40 -15.94 3.62
CA PHE A 64 -7.52 -14.99 2.96
C PHE A 64 -6.32 -15.65 2.30
N THR A 65 -5.72 -16.66 2.95
CA THR A 65 -4.61 -17.42 2.36
C THR A 65 -5.04 -18.13 1.08
N GLU A 66 -6.20 -18.74 1.08
CA GLU A 66 -6.75 -19.39 -0.12
C GLU A 66 -7.04 -18.37 -1.24
N LEU A 67 -7.53 -17.18 -0.86
CA LEU A 67 -7.73 -16.09 -1.80
C LEU A 67 -6.42 -15.65 -2.45
N VAL A 68 -5.34 -15.53 -1.65
CA VAL A 68 -4.01 -15.16 -2.16
C VAL A 68 -3.53 -16.14 -3.22
N LYS A 69 -3.75 -17.45 -3.00
CA LYS A 69 -3.42 -18.48 -4.01
C LYS A 69 -4.17 -18.27 -5.32
N ARG A 70 -5.45 -17.93 -5.23
CA ARG A 70 -6.30 -17.68 -6.40
C ARG A 70 -5.86 -16.42 -7.15
N ILE A 71 -5.50 -15.37 -6.42
CA ILE A 71 -4.99 -14.13 -7.01
C ILE A 71 -3.69 -14.43 -7.76
N ALA A 72 -2.74 -15.09 -7.10
CA ALA A 72 -1.45 -15.43 -7.70
C ALA A 72 -1.58 -16.25 -8.99
N ALA A 73 -2.60 -17.12 -9.06
CA ALA A 73 -2.85 -17.93 -10.26
C ALA A 73 -3.48 -17.15 -11.41
N ASN A 74 -4.00 -15.94 -11.15
CA ASN A 74 -4.82 -15.19 -12.12
C ASN A 74 -4.24 -13.85 -12.58
N ILE A 75 -3.16 -13.37 -11.97
CA ILE A 75 -2.53 -12.11 -12.39
C ILE A 75 -1.02 -12.31 -12.55
N SER A 76 -0.39 -11.44 -13.36
CA SER A 76 1.04 -11.47 -13.61
C SER A 76 1.80 -10.30 -13.01
N ILE A 77 1.09 -9.29 -12.50
CA ILE A 77 1.74 -8.14 -11.84
C ILE A 77 2.04 -8.47 -10.37
N PRO A 78 3.08 -7.87 -9.78
CA PRO A 78 3.39 -8.09 -8.36
C PRO A 78 2.27 -7.62 -7.47
N PHE A 79 2.13 -8.27 -6.32
CA PHE A 79 1.18 -7.81 -5.32
C PHE A 79 1.70 -8.02 -3.90
N THR A 80 1.28 -7.11 -3.03
CA THR A 80 1.60 -7.08 -1.61
C THR A 80 0.35 -7.46 -0.82
N VAL A 81 0.52 -8.25 0.22
CA VAL A 81 -0.57 -8.56 1.15
C VAL A 81 -0.20 -8.10 2.56
N GLY A 82 -1.18 -7.57 3.27
CA GLY A 82 -1.00 -7.10 4.64
C GLY A 82 -2.23 -7.34 5.48
N GLY A 83 -2.11 -7.00 6.76
CA GLY A 83 -3.14 -7.21 7.75
C GLY A 83 -2.96 -8.52 8.52
N GLY A 84 -2.95 -8.44 9.84
CA GLY A 84 -2.88 -9.62 10.71
C GLY A 84 -1.57 -10.39 10.68
N ILE A 85 -0.50 -9.82 10.20
CA ILE A 85 0.82 -10.47 10.18
C ILE A 85 1.55 -10.14 11.48
N HIS A 86 1.89 -11.17 12.27
CA HIS A 86 2.48 -11.02 13.58
C HIS A 86 3.82 -11.76 13.75
N GLU A 87 4.07 -12.77 12.93
CA GLU A 87 5.25 -13.64 13.07
C GLU A 87 5.73 -14.20 11.74
N LEU A 88 6.90 -14.80 11.73
CA LEU A 88 7.51 -15.38 10.51
C LEU A 88 6.64 -16.45 9.85
N GLY A 89 5.90 -17.23 10.64
CA GLY A 89 4.98 -18.23 10.11
C GLY A 89 3.89 -17.63 9.21
N ASP A 90 3.39 -16.45 9.57
CA ASP A 90 2.41 -15.72 8.75
C ASP A 90 3.03 -15.30 7.42
N VAL A 91 4.25 -14.76 7.46
CA VAL A 91 4.99 -14.34 6.26
C VAL A 91 5.24 -15.53 5.33
N ASP A 92 5.77 -16.62 5.90
CA ASP A 92 6.06 -17.83 5.13
C ASP A 92 4.81 -18.35 4.42
N ARG A 93 3.69 -18.42 5.14
CA ARG A 93 2.40 -18.89 4.60
C ARG A 93 1.95 -18.04 3.41
N LEU A 94 2.03 -16.72 3.53
CA LEU A 94 1.56 -15.80 2.48
C LEU A 94 2.50 -15.78 1.27
N LEU A 95 3.80 -15.85 1.48
CA LEU A 95 4.75 -15.95 0.37
C LEU A 95 4.60 -17.28 -0.37
N ASN A 96 4.41 -18.37 0.35
CA ASN A 96 4.14 -19.68 -0.26
C ASN A 96 2.82 -19.70 -1.02
N ALA A 97 1.84 -18.91 -0.59
CA ALA A 97 0.58 -18.77 -1.31
C ALA A 97 0.71 -17.96 -2.62
N GLY A 98 1.82 -17.25 -2.79
CA GLY A 98 2.13 -16.54 -4.03
C GLY A 98 2.26 -15.03 -3.93
N ALA A 99 2.13 -14.44 -2.73
CA ALA A 99 2.37 -13.01 -2.55
C ALA A 99 3.85 -12.69 -2.83
N ASP A 100 4.09 -11.58 -3.49
CA ASP A 100 5.46 -11.10 -3.78
C ASP A 100 6.07 -10.37 -2.60
N LYS A 101 5.24 -9.63 -1.86
CA LYS A 101 5.63 -8.86 -0.69
C LYS A 101 4.56 -8.96 0.38
N ILE A 102 4.96 -8.69 1.62
CA ILE A 102 4.02 -8.55 2.74
C ILE A 102 4.20 -7.19 3.39
N SER A 103 3.14 -6.66 3.97
CA SER A 103 3.22 -5.43 4.74
C SER A 103 2.89 -5.69 6.21
N ILE A 104 3.67 -5.04 7.07
CA ILE A 104 3.46 -5.09 8.52
C ILE A 104 3.27 -3.66 9.01
N ASN A 105 2.45 -3.48 10.04
CA ASN A 105 2.13 -2.18 10.61
C ASN A 105 2.19 -2.23 12.14
N SER A 106 1.06 -2.46 12.80
CA SER A 106 0.97 -2.47 14.27
C SER A 106 1.91 -3.47 14.93
N SER A 107 2.08 -4.66 14.38
CA SER A 107 2.97 -5.68 14.94
C SER A 107 4.43 -5.23 14.93
N ALA A 108 4.85 -4.44 13.95
CA ALA A 108 6.20 -3.89 13.90
C ALA A 108 6.41 -2.79 14.94
N ILE A 109 5.39 -1.97 15.19
CA ILE A 109 5.46 -0.95 16.25
C ILE A 109 5.58 -1.62 17.61
N ARG A 110 4.78 -2.68 17.84
CA ARG A 110 4.82 -3.44 19.11
C ARG A 110 6.12 -4.22 19.28
N ARG A 111 6.65 -4.75 18.19
CA ARG A 111 7.89 -5.55 18.21
C ARG A 111 8.74 -5.23 16.97
N PRO A 112 9.55 -4.16 17.03
CA PRO A 112 10.36 -3.73 15.88
C PRO A 112 11.29 -4.80 15.32
N GLY A 113 11.75 -5.73 16.17
CA GLY A 113 12.58 -6.86 15.78
C GLY A 113 11.95 -7.76 14.71
N LEU A 114 10.63 -7.69 14.52
CA LEU A 114 9.97 -8.46 13.45
C LEU A 114 10.50 -8.04 12.08
N ILE A 115 10.83 -6.76 11.89
CA ILE A 115 11.41 -6.26 10.63
C ILE A 115 12.75 -6.97 10.37
N ASP A 116 13.62 -7.04 11.40
CA ASP A 116 14.92 -7.71 11.30
C ASP A 116 14.75 -9.18 10.93
N GLU A 117 13.82 -9.87 11.58
CA GLU A 117 13.56 -11.29 11.34
C GLU A 117 13.10 -11.55 9.90
N ILE A 118 12.19 -10.72 9.39
CA ILE A 118 11.69 -10.86 8.02
C ILE A 118 12.81 -10.60 7.02
N ALA A 119 13.55 -9.51 7.21
CA ALA A 119 14.66 -9.17 6.31
C ALA A 119 15.72 -10.25 6.28
N LYS A 120 16.05 -10.82 7.43
CA LYS A 120 17.06 -11.88 7.54
C LYS A 120 16.61 -13.19 6.90
N ASN A 121 15.34 -13.59 7.10
CA ASN A 121 14.86 -14.91 6.66
C ASN A 121 14.33 -14.90 5.22
N PHE A 122 13.80 -13.79 4.74
CA PHE A 122 13.15 -13.72 3.42
C PHE A 122 13.75 -12.65 2.49
N GLY A 123 14.58 -11.75 3.02
CA GLY A 123 15.14 -10.63 2.28
C GLY A 123 14.35 -9.34 2.48
N SER A 124 15.05 -8.21 2.44
CA SER A 124 14.42 -6.88 2.61
C SER A 124 13.34 -6.60 1.57
N GLN A 125 13.52 -7.11 0.35
CA GLN A 125 12.60 -6.84 -0.77
C GLN A 125 11.18 -7.35 -0.55
N VAL A 126 10.95 -8.28 0.40
CA VAL A 126 9.60 -8.75 0.70
C VAL A 126 8.93 -7.95 1.81
N CYS A 127 9.69 -7.13 2.54
CA CYS A 127 9.19 -6.43 3.73
C CYS A 127 8.81 -4.99 3.43
N VAL A 128 7.50 -4.72 3.42
CA VAL A 128 6.94 -3.36 3.33
C VAL A 128 6.50 -2.95 4.73
N LEU A 129 7.02 -1.82 5.22
CA LEU A 129 6.49 -1.23 6.45
C LEU A 129 5.35 -0.29 6.09
N ALA A 130 4.14 -0.62 6.51
CA ALA A 130 2.99 0.27 6.41
C ALA A 130 2.94 1.15 7.66
N VAL A 131 2.73 2.44 7.47
CA VAL A 131 2.66 3.42 8.55
C VAL A 131 1.42 4.28 8.36
N ASP A 132 0.56 4.30 9.37
CA ASP A 132 -0.54 5.26 9.45
C ASP A 132 -0.08 6.38 10.37
N ALA A 133 0.00 7.59 9.87
CA ALA A 133 0.47 8.72 10.67
C ALA A 133 -0.40 9.94 10.47
N LYS A 134 -0.46 10.76 11.51
CA LYS A 134 -1.25 11.98 11.56
C LYS A 134 -0.37 13.13 12.04
N GLN A 135 -0.50 14.28 11.41
CA GLN A 135 0.12 15.50 11.87
C GLN A 135 -0.68 16.04 13.06
N THR A 136 -0.01 16.17 14.19
CA THR A 136 -0.59 16.65 15.45
C THR A 136 0.15 17.89 15.90
N GLU A 137 -0.25 18.49 17.03
CA GLU A 137 0.48 19.60 17.65
C GLU A 137 1.91 19.20 18.04
N LYS A 138 2.14 17.90 18.26
CA LYS A 138 3.45 17.34 18.62
C LYS A 138 4.26 16.87 17.39
N GLY A 139 3.81 17.20 16.17
CA GLY A 139 4.40 16.72 14.92
C GLY A 139 3.67 15.47 14.38
N TRP A 140 4.32 14.76 13.47
CA TRP A 140 3.77 13.57 12.85
C TRP A 140 3.89 12.37 13.79
N ARG A 141 2.75 11.80 14.19
CA ARG A 141 2.68 10.65 15.10
C ARG A 141 2.14 9.43 14.38
N CYS A 142 2.75 8.27 14.65
CA CYS A 142 2.29 6.98 14.12
C CYS A 142 1.18 6.40 15.00
N TYR A 143 0.25 5.71 14.36
CA TYR A 143 -0.93 5.13 15.00
C TYR A 143 -0.95 3.62 14.86
N LEU A 144 -1.59 2.95 15.82
CA LEU A 144 -1.83 1.51 15.84
C LEU A 144 -3.30 1.21 15.50
N ASN A 145 -3.54 -0.06 15.20
CA ASN A 145 -4.89 -0.64 15.11
C ASN A 145 -5.81 0.13 14.15
N GLY A 146 -5.33 0.32 12.92
CA GLY A 146 -6.11 1.00 11.89
C GLY A 146 -6.37 2.48 12.19
N GLY A 147 -5.41 3.13 12.84
CA GLY A 147 -5.51 4.57 13.15
C GLY A 147 -6.25 4.88 14.44
N ARG A 148 -6.53 3.88 15.27
CA ARG A 148 -7.33 4.07 16.49
C ARG A 148 -6.53 4.50 17.71
N VAL A 149 -5.24 4.15 17.76
CA VAL A 149 -4.40 4.39 18.95
C VAL A 149 -3.16 5.17 18.56
N GLU A 150 -3.03 6.39 19.09
CA GLU A 150 -1.82 7.20 18.92
C GLU A 150 -0.67 6.57 19.69
N THR A 151 0.50 6.57 19.09
CA THR A 151 1.75 6.12 19.73
C THR A 151 2.67 7.31 19.97
N ASP A 152 3.74 7.09 20.71
CA ASP A 152 4.81 8.06 20.91
C ASP A 152 5.87 8.03 19.78
N LYS A 153 5.70 7.15 18.77
CA LYS A 153 6.62 7.07 17.65
C LYS A 153 6.37 8.19 16.66
N GLU A 154 7.45 8.89 16.32
CA GLU A 154 7.44 9.95 15.34
C GLU A 154 7.70 9.35 13.95
N LEU A 155 7.00 9.85 12.92
CA LEU A 155 7.01 9.29 11.57
C LEU A 155 8.41 9.15 10.97
N PHE A 156 9.20 10.24 10.99
CA PHE A 156 10.51 10.24 10.32
C PHE A 156 11.52 9.38 11.06
N ALA A 157 11.51 9.41 12.39
CA ALA A 157 12.36 8.55 13.21
C ALA A 157 12.00 7.07 13.06
N TRP A 158 10.71 6.75 13.06
CA TRP A 158 10.24 5.37 12.93
C TRP A 158 10.57 4.76 11.55
N THR A 159 10.34 5.51 10.48
CA THR A 159 10.66 5.01 9.14
C THR A 159 12.17 4.85 8.93
N LYS A 160 12.96 5.74 9.52
CA LYS A 160 14.42 5.63 9.49
C LYS A 160 14.89 4.37 10.25
N GLU A 161 14.33 4.14 11.43
CA GLU A 161 14.61 2.91 12.20
C GLU A 161 14.21 1.67 11.40
N ALA A 162 13.05 1.69 10.76
CA ALA A 162 12.58 0.56 9.95
C ALA A 162 13.52 0.25 8.79
N GLN A 163 14.00 1.29 8.10
CA GLN A 163 14.99 1.12 7.03
C GLN A 163 16.28 0.48 7.57
N GLU A 164 16.77 0.96 8.69
CA GLU A 164 17.99 0.44 9.33
C GLU A 164 17.82 -1.01 9.77
N ARG A 165 16.61 -1.41 10.18
CA ARG A 165 16.29 -2.79 10.53
C ARG A 165 16.11 -3.71 9.34
N GLY A 166 15.97 -3.18 8.14
CA GLY A 166 15.92 -3.97 6.91
C GLY A 166 14.60 -3.91 6.14
N ALA A 167 13.70 -2.99 6.45
CA ALA A 167 12.51 -2.78 5.61
C ALA A 167 12.96 -2.39 4.18
N GLY A 168 12.32 -2.97 3.18
CA GLY A 168 12.66 -2.70 1.77
C GLY A 168 11.84 -1.59 1.14
N GLU A 169 10.73 -1.21 1.77
CA GLU A 169 9.81 -0.20 1.22
C GLU A 169 8.94 0.36 2.34
N ILE A 170 8.55 1.63 2.21
CA ILE A 170 7.63 2.28 3.14
C ILE A 170 6.32 2.59 2.43
N LEU A 171 5.19 2.18 3.03
CA LEU A 171 3.86 2.56 2.60
C LEU A 171 3.30 3.53 3.63
N PHE A 172 3.31 4.82 3.31
CA PHE A 172 2.87 5.86 4.24
C PHE A 172 1.47 6.36 3.90
N THR A 173 0.53 6.17 4.84
CA THR A 173 -0.82 6.72 4.76
C THR A 173 -0.94 7.94 5.67
N SER A 174 -1.20 9.10 5.08
CA SER A 174 -1.51 10.31 5.85
C SER A 174 -2.96 10.25 6.29
N MET A 175 -3.17 10.17 7.60
CA MET A 175 -4.53 10.14 8.17
C MET A 175 -5.27 11.46 8.02
N ASN A 176 -4.54 12.58 7.93
CA ASN A 176 -5.13 13.90 7.67
C ASN A 176 -5.72 14.02 6.27
N HIS A 177 -5.17 13.27 5.30
CA HIS A 177 -5.53 13.37 3.89
C HIS A 177 -6.42 12.21 3.42
N ASP A 178 -6.39 11.07 4.14
CA ASP A 178 -7.12 9.88 3.73
C ASP A 178 -8.63 10.13 3.70
N GLY A 179 -9.25 9.82 2.55
CA GLY A 179 -10.68 10.03 2.35
C GLY A 179 -11.10 11.47 2.04
N VAL A 180 -10.21 12.44 2.15
CA VAL A 180 -10.52 13.86 1.95
C VAL A 180 -10.50 14.26 0.47
N LYS A 181 -9.74 13.56 -0.37
CA LYS A 181 -9.66 13.75 -1.83
C LYS A 181 -9.13 15.12 -2.28
N THR A 182 -8.26 15.72 -1.48
CA THR A 182 -7.67 17.04 -1.78
C THR A 182 -6.18 16.98 -2.09
N GLY A 183 -5.63 15.78 -2.25
CA GLY A 183 -4.23 15.52 -2.56
C GLY A 183 -3.50 14.79 -1.46
N TYR A 184 -2.33 14.26 -1.80
CA TYR A 184 -1.46 13.54 -0.86
C TYR A 184 -0.71 14.50 0.05
N ALA A 185 -0.07 13.96 1.09
CA ALA A 185 0.75 14.73 2.03
C ALA A 185 2.14 15.01 1.44
N ASN A 186 2.21 15.83 0.41
CA ASN A 186 3.42 16.03 -0.40
C ASN A 186 4.63 16.53 0.40
N GLU A 187 4.41 17.43 1.36
CA GLU A 187 5.50 17.96 2.19
C GLU A 187 6.13 16.86 3.05
N ALA A 188 5.30 16.07 3.73
CA ALA A 188 5.79 14.95 4.54
C ALA A 188 6.47 13.88 3.68
N LEU A 189 5.89 13.56 2.52
CA LEU A 189 6.46 12.61 1.57
C LEU A 189 7.83 13.05 1.06
N SER A 190 7.97 14.33 0.72
CA SER A 190 9.24 14.90 0.28
C SER A 190 10.30 14.79 1.38
N SER A 191 9.92 15.05 2.63
CA SER A 191 10.82 14.90 3.78
C SER A 191 11.22 13.43 3.99
N LEU A 192 10.31 12.49 3.81
CA LEU A 192 10.61 11.06 3.85
C LEU A 192 11.60 10.67 2.75
N ALA A 193 11.38 11.17 1.53
CA ALA A 193 12.26 10.88 0.40
C ALA A 193 13.67 11.40 0.62
N ASP A 194 13.81 12.55 1.25
CA ASP A 194 15.12 13.13 1.58
C ASP A 194 15.86 12.33 2.65
N GLY A 195 15.13 11.73 3.59
CA GLY A 195 15.70 10.99 4.72
C GLY A 195 15.91 9.51 4.49
N LEU A 196 15.27 8.91 3.48
CA LEU A 196 15.29 7.47 3.24
C LEU A 196 15.93 7.15 1.89
N SER A 197 16.54 5.96 1.80
CA SER A 197 17.08 5.44 0.54
C SER A 197 16.20 4.34 -0.08
N ILE A 198 15.18 3.87 0.63
CA ILE A 198 14.25 2.86 0.15
C ILE A 198 13.02 3.52 -0.50
N PRO A 199 12.32 2.83 -1.42
CA PRO A 199 11.15 3.39 -2.07
C PRO A 199 10.01 3.75 -1.12
N ILE A 200 9.22 4.75 -1.50
CA ILE A 200 8.08 5.23 -0.73
C ILE A 200 6.82 5.15 -1.57
N ILE A 201 5.80 4.48 -1.04
CA ILE A 201 4.46 4.44 -1.60
C ILE A 201 3.61 5.46 -0.85
N ALA A 202 3.07 6.44 -1.58
CA ALA A 202 2.19 7.45 -1.01
C ALA A 202 0.76 6.92 -0.94
N SER A 203 0.09 7.14 0.18
CA SER A 203 -1.28 6.74 0.42
C SER A 203 -2.06 7.81 1.19
N GLY A 204 -3.33 7.98 0.84
CA GLY A 204 -4.24 8.92 1.49
C GLY A 204 -4.29 10.28 0.81
N GLY A 205 -5.43 10.57 0.17
CA GLY A 205 -5.71 11.90 -0.37
C GLY A 205 -6.01 12.00 -1.86
N ALA A 206 -5.88 10.91 -2.63
CA ALA A 206 -6.15 10.96 -4.06
C ALA A 206 -7.61 11.27 -4.36
N GLY A 207 -7.86 12.28 -5.20
CA GLY A 207 -9.18 12.66 -5.64
C GLY A 207 -9.24 13.09 -7.11
N ALA A 208 -8.09 13.44 -7.70
CA ALA A 208 -8.00 13.90 -9.09
C ALA A 208 -6.65 13.46 -9.67
N LYS A 209 -6.55 13.40 -10.99
CA LYS A 209 -5.30 13.01 -11.68
C LYS A 209 -4.13 13.95 -11.38
N GLU A 210 -4.42 15.23 -11.13
CA GLU A 210 -3.42 16.23 -10.76
C GLU A 210 -2.75 15.89 -9.43
N HIS A 211 -3.43 15.20 -8.51
CA HIS A 211 -2.87 14.75 -7.25
C HIS A 211 -1.77 13.72 -7.45
N PHE A 212 -1.89 12.87 -8.46
CA PHE A 212 -0.84 11.90 -8.82
C PHE A 212 0.38 12.60 -9.43
N ARG A 213 0.16 13.60 -10.29
CA ARG A 213 1.25 14.44 -10.81
C ARG A 213 2.03 15.07 -9.64
N ASP A 214 1.32 15.70 -8.72
CA ASP A 214 1.94 16.44 -7.62
C ASP A 214 2.65 15.52 -6.63
N VAL A 215 2.12 14.32 -6.36
CA VAL A 215 2.78 13.38 -5.45
C VAL A 215 4.11 12.88 -6.02
N PHE A 216 4.22 12.75 -7.34
CA PHE A 216 5.47 12.35 -7.97
C PHE A 216 6.46 13.50 -8.11
N LEU A 217 6.00 14.69 -8.48
CA LEU A 217 6.88 15.84 -8.71
C LEU A 217 7.22 16.58 -7.43
N GLN A 218 6.24 16.86 -6.57
CA GLN A 218 6.44 17.60 -5.31
C GLN A 218 6.70 16.68 -4.14
N GLY A 219 5.94 15.61 -4.04
CA GLY A 219 6.07 14.63 -2.95
C GLY A 219 7.25 13.69 -3.10
N LYS A 220 7.80 13.56 -4.31
CA LYS A 220 8.94 12.69 -4.63
C LYS A 220 8.68 11.22 -4.33
N ALA A 221 7.42 10.80 -4.30
CA ALA A 221 7.06 9.41 -4.08
C ALA A 221 7.49 8.53 -5.26
N ASP A 222 7.76 7.27 -5.00
CA ASP A 222 8.10 6.27 -6.02
C ASP A 222 6.84 5.59 -6.57
N ALA A 223 5.79 5.55 -5.76
CA ALA A 223 4.52 4.97 -6.12
C ALA A 223 3.37 5.72 -5.46
N ALA A 224 2.21 5.65 -6.08
CA ALA A 224 0.97 6.23 -5.54
C ALA A 224 -0.09 5.13 -5.41
N LEU A 225 -0.58 4.97 -4.20
CA LEU A 225 -1.63 4.01 -3.88
C LEU A 225 -2.95 4.75 -3.72
N ALA A 226 -4.01 4.19 -4.26
CA ALA A 226 -5.36 4.70 -4.11
C ALA A 226 -6.39 3.57 -4.19
N ALA A 227 -7.55 3.79 -3.63
CA ALA A 227 -8.64 2.82 -3.60
C ALA A 227 -9.90 3.37 -4.27
N SER A 228 -10.61 4.29 -3.62
CA SER A 228 -11.94 4.72 -4.06
C SER A 228 -11.96 5.36 -5.46
N VAL A 229 -10.97 6.15 -5.81
CA VAL A 229 -10.91 6.79 -7.14
C VAL A 229 -10.85 5.78 -8.27
N PHE A 230 -10.23 4.63 -8.03
CA PHE A 230 -10.17 3.54 -9.00
C PHE A 230 -11.42 2.66 -8.93
N HIS A 231 -11.84 2.30 -7.73
CA HIS A 231 -13.01 1.43 -7.52
C HIS A 231 -14.30 2.06 -8.03
N PHE A 232 -14.47 3.37 -7.83
CA PHE A 232 -15.65 4.08 -8.32
C PHE A 232 -15.55 4.50 -9.78
N GLY A 233 -14.44 4.22 -10.45
CA GLY A 233 -14.23 4.61 -11.85
C GLY A 233 -14.09 6.11 -12.06
N GLU A 234 -13.80 6.87 -11.00
CA GLU A 234 -13.56 8.32 -11.10
C GLU A 234 -12.30 8.62 -11.91
N ILE A 235 -11.29 7.76 -11.78
CA ILE A 235 -10.04 7.83 -12.53
C ILE A 235 -9.78 6.46 -13.14
N LYS A 236 -9.54 6.43 -14.46
CA LYS A 236 -9.17 5.22 -15.18
C LYS A 236 -7.65 5.17 -15.33
N ILE A 237 -7.05 4.02 -15.04
CA ILE A 237 -5.58 3.86 -15.03
C ILE A 237 -4.93 4.21 -16.37
N PRO A 238 -5.45 3.75 -17.53
CA PRO A 238 -4.85 4.12 -18.82
C PRO A 238 -4.83 5.63 -19.06
N GLU A 239 -5.93 6.31 -18.73
CA GLU A 239 -6.04 7.77 -18.89
C GLU A 239 -5.10 8.49 -17.93
N LEU A 240 -5.00 8.00 -16.69
CA LEU A 240 -4.08 8.54 -15.69
C LEU A 240 -2.63 8.43 -16.17
N LYS A 241 -2.22 7.27 -16.65
CA LYS A 241 -0.85 7.07 -17.15
C LYS A 241 -0.55 7.95 -18.36
N SER A 242 -1.50 8.12 -19.28
CA SER A 242 -1.34 9.02 -20.42
C SER A 242 -1.15 10.46 -19.96
N TYR A 243 -1.96 10.91 -19.00
CA TYR A 243 -1.83 12.25 -18.42
C TYR A 243 -0.46 12.43 -17.77
N LEU A 244 -0.01 11.47 -16.96
CA LEU A 244 1.27 11.56 -16.25
C LEU A 244 2.44 11.58 -17.24
N CYS A 245 2.42 10.77 -18.29
CA CYS A 245 3.42 10.81 -19.34
C CYS A 245 3.47 12.19 -20.02
N ALA A 246 2.32 12.81 -20.28
CA ALA A 246 2.25 14.15 -20.84
C ALA A 246 2.82 15.22 -19.91
N GLN A 247 2.86 14.94 -18.60
CA GLN A 247 3.49 15.80 -17.60
C GLN A 247 5.00 15.52 -17.44
N GLY A 248 5.57 14.65 -18.24
CA GLY A 248 6.99 14.33 -18.19
C GLY A 248 7.36 13.27 -17.13
N ILE A 249 6.38 12.57 -16.58
CA ILE A 249 6.60 11.55 -15.56
C ILE A 249 6.70 10.18 -16.24
N ALA A 250 7.81 9.46 -15.99
CA ALA A 250 8.03 8.14 -16.60
C ALA A 250 7.05 7.11 -16.01
N MET A 251 6.29 6.46 -16.88
CA MET A 251 5.31 5.45 -16.54
C MET A 251 5.55 4.20 -17.39
N ARG A 252 5.28 3.02 -16.80
CA ARG A 252 5.23 1.77 -17.55
C ARG A 252 3.88 1.71 -18.28
N ARG A 253 3.91 1.31 -19.54
CA ARG A 253 2.72 1.12 -20.37
C ARG A 253 2.57 -0.32 -20.84
#